data_bce0c0434974fd9200794949d1e340b7
#
_entry.id   bce0c0434974fd9200794949d1e340b7
#
_cell.length_a   1.000
_cell.length_b   1.000
_cell.length_c   1.000
_cell.angle_alpha   90.00
_cell.angle_beta   90.00
_cell.angle_gamma   90.00
#
_symmetry.space_group_name_H-M   'P 1'
#
loop_
_entity.id
_entity.type
_entity.pdbx_description
1 polymer ?
#
loop_
_entity_poly.entity_id
_entity_poly.type
_entity_poly.pdbx_seq_one_letter_code
_entity_poly.pdbx_strand_id
1 'polypeptide(L)'
;MSFRDKFPVLSCWAGKKRYLIKTFFYRKNPVKWTIKEYKKRYGIVLNLDKPSSFYEKMNYWKHFCYSDIQTTLADKLEVKKYLSNLGYGDLCARCLFSSDNVKELKKWIDDNASRIKRFVVKTNHSCGDVFIYKDGIITKKYGRRISNVNTMCKMLRIGLHYNHYYTCFERPYKDIKPYIFVEEYIDFNDSTIEYEMMCNYGEIKAAKVVINRQDIAHAEATVDMNYKVINVDVGFKIGDSVPKPKNLALIKEVINKCCSLQPFCRADFIETNGKLYFCEFTFVKSGGINIYKPYIFNEELGKAFRL
;
A
#
# COMPACT_ATOMS: atom_id res chain seq x y z
N MET A 1 -2.27 -20.37 -19.31
CA MET A 1 -2.52 -20.29 -17.84
C MET A 1 -1.19 -20.32 -17.12
N SER A 2 -0.86 -19.28 -16.33
CA SER A 2 0.46 -19.18 -15.67
C SER A 2 0.59 -20.19 -14.52
N PHE A 3 1.83 -20.53 -14.10
CA PHE A 3 2.07 -21.36 -12.91
C PHE A 3 1.34 -20.83 -11.66
N ARG A 4 1.28 -19.50 -11.53
CA ARG A 4 0.58 -18.85 -10.42
C ARG A 4 -0.93 -19.11 -10.42
N ASP A 5 -1.52 -19.31 -11.57
CA ASP A 5 -2.97 -19.58 -11.70
C ASP A 5 -3.29 -21.04 -11.43
N LYS A 6 -2.39 -21.96 -11.85
CA LYS A 6 -2.54 -23.40 -11.58
C LYS A 6 -2.33 -23.73 -10.09
N PHE A 7 -1.35 -23.10 -9.45
CA PHE A 7 -0.92 -23.38 -8.07
C PHE A 7 -0.87 -22.13 -7.19
N PRO A 8 -2.01 -21.45 -6.94
CA PRO A 8 -2.01 -20.15 -6.27
C PRO A 8 -1.47 -20.21 -4.83
N VAL A 9 -1.77 -21.26 -4.08
CA VAL A 9 -1.29 -21.43 -2.69
C VAL A 9 0.21 -21.64 -2.64
N LEU A 10 0.73 -22.55 -3.49
CA LEU A 10 2.17 -22.83 -3.57
C LEU A 10 2.95 -21.58 -4.02
N SER A 11 2.43 -20.85 -4.99
CA SER A 11 3.03 -19.60 -5.47
C SER A 11 3.05 -18.52 -4.39
N CYS A 12 1.97 -18.42 -3.58
CA CYS A 12 1.92 -17.50 -2.45
C CYS A 12 2.98 -17.86 -1.41
N TRP A 13 3.07 -19.12 -1.02
CA TRP A 13 4.05 -19.64 -0.07
C TRP A 13 5.49 -19.42 -0.57
N ALA A 14 5.79 -19.83 -1.79
CA ALA A 14 7.13 -19.70 -2.38
C ALA A 14 7.57 -18.22 -2.47
N GLY A 15 6.65 -17.32 -2.85
CA GLY A 15 6.92 -15.90 -2.91
C GLY A 15 7.32 -15.33 -1.54
N LYS A 16 6.58 -15.63 -0.48
CA LYS A 16 6.88 -15.17 0.88
C LYS A 16 8.16 -15.83 1.42
N LYS A 17 8.37 -17.13 1.22
CA LYS A 17 9.61 -17.83 1.60
C LYS A 17 10.86 -17.29 0.92
N ARG A 18 10.77 -16.94 -0.36
CA ARG A 18 11.88 -16.31 -1.09
C ARG A 18 12.39 -15.05 -0.40
N TYR A 19 11.50 -14.18 0.08
CA TYR A 19 11.89 -12.96 0.81
C TYR A 19 12.54 -13.30 2.14
N LEU A 20 11.98 -14.24 2.92
CA LEU A 20 12.56 -14.66 4.20
C LEU A 20 13.99 -15.19 4.04
N ILE A 21 14.22 -16.00 3.00
CA ILE A 21 15.57 -16.54 2.70
C ILE A 21 16.52 -15.41 2.30
N LYS A 22 16.04 -14.53 1.40
CA LYS A 22 16.84 -13.42 0.87
C LYS A 22 17.30 -12.44 1.95
N THR A 23 16.47 -12.21 2.97
CA THR A 23 16.75 -11.25 4.04
C THR A 23 17.34 -11.90 5.29
N PHE A 24 17.38 -13.24 5.38
CA PHE A 24 17.76 -13.96 6.59
C PHE A 24 19.12 -13.52 7.15
N PHE A 25 20.15 -13.48 6.32
CA PHE A 25 21.51 -13.10 6.74
C PHE A 25 21.68 -11.60 7.05
N TYR A 26 20.67 -10.79 6.74
CA TYR A 26 20.71 -9.35 6.93
C TYR A 26 19.82 -8.85 8.07
N ARG A 27 19.18 -9.75 8.82
CA ARG A 27 18.28 -9.37 9.94
C ARG A 27 18.97 -8.56 11.03
N LYS A 28 20.29 -8.79 11.23
CA LYS A 28 21.11 -8.03 12.17
C LYS A 28 21.62 -6.71 11.60
N ASN A 29 21.62 -6.55 10.27
CA ASN A 29 22.06 -5.33 9.59
C ASN A 29 21.18 -5.05 8.34
N PRO A 30 19.95 -4.56 8.52
CA PRO A 30 19.05 -4.23 7.43
C PRO A 30 19.58 -3.15 6.46
N VAL A 31 20.38 -2.20 6.98
CA VAL A 31 21.02 -1.15 6.18
C VAL A 31 21.93 -1.77 5.11
N LYS A 32 22.79 -2.72 5.52
CA LYS A 32 23.69 -3.42 4.59
C LYS A 32 22.93 -4.14 3.47
N TRP A 33 21.78 -4.75 3.79
CA TRP A 33 20.92 -5.38 2.79
C TRP A 33 20.40 -4.36 1.79
N THR A 34 19.90 -3.22 2.27
CA THR A 34 19.34 -2.17 1.41
C THR A 34 20.39 -1.63 0.44
N ILE A 35 21.58 -1.27 0.92
CA ILE A 35 22.68 -0.79 0.09
C ILE A 35 23.07 -1.83 -0.97
N LYS A 36 23.21 -3.11 -0.57
CA LYS A 36 23.56 -4.20 -1.50
C LYS A 36 22.49 -4.43 -2.55
N GLU A 37 21.22 -4.43 -2.14
CA GLU A 37 20.11 -4.64 -3.07
C GLU A 37 19.97 -3.50 -4.07
N TYR A 38 20.19 -2.27 -3.62
CA TYR A 38 20.13 -1.08 -4.47
C TYR A 38 21.28 -1.08 -5.48
N LYS A 39 22.51 -1.35 -5.02
CA LYS A 39 23.69 -1.51 -5.91
C LYS A 39 23.47 -2.60 -6.94
N LYS A 40 22.91 -3.75 -6.51
CA LYS A 40 22.63 -4.88 -7.42
C LYS A 40 21.62 -4.53 -8.51
N ARG A 41 20.58 -3.72 -8.19
CA ARG A 41 19.52 -3.38 -9.14
C ARG A 41 19.89 -2.27 -10.10
N TYR A 42 20.62 -1.27 -9.62
CA TYR A 42 20.82 -0.01 -10.32
C TYR A 42 22.27 0.36 -10.54
N GLY A 43 23.23 -0.38 -9.97
CA GLY A 43 24.64 0.00 -10.00
C GLY A 43 24.99 1.18 -9.09
N ILE A 44 24.01 1.74 -8.36
CA ILE A 44 24.16 2.94 -7.54
C ILE A 44 24.40 2.55 -6.08
N VAL A 45 25.36 3.20 -5.43
CA VAL A 45 25.61 3.07 -4.00
C VAL A 45 24.86 4.19 -3.28
N LEU A 46 23.92 3.83 -2.38
CA LEU A 46 23.16 4.79 -1.59
C LEU A 46 24.07 5.52 -0.62
N ASN A 47 24.03 6.85 -0.64
CA ASN A 47 24.64 7.68 0.38
C ASN A 47 23.64 7.96 1.51
N LEU A 48 23.75 7.23 2.62
CA LEU A 48 22.86 7.40 3.76
C LEU A 48 23.41 8.36 4.82
N ASP A 49 24.68 8.77 4.71
CA ASP A 49 25.27 9.78 5.62
C ASP A 49 24.86 11.21 5.23
N LYS A 50 24.73 11.46 3.92
CA LYS A 50 24.29 12.73 3.35
C LYS A 50 23.29 12.48 2.22
N PRO A 51 22.07 11.99 2.55
CA PRO A 51 21.09 11.64 1.55
C PRO A 51 20.57 12.88 0.83
N SER A 52 20.64 12.90 -0.49
CA SER A 52 20.23 14.00 -1.35
C SER A 52 19.05 13.68 -2.25
N SER A 53 19.09 12.53 -2.92
CA SER A 53 18.00 12.07 -3.78
C SER A 53 16.81 11.55 -2.97
N PHE A 54 15.65 11.51 -3.60
CA PHE A 54 14.42 11.03 -2.94
C PHE A 54 14.56 9.62 -2.35
N TYR A 55 15.20 8.69 -3.08
CA TYR A 55 15.33 7.33 -2.57
C TYR A 55 16.47 7.15 -1.55
N GLU A 56 17.48 8.00 -1.54
CA GLU A 56 18.43 8.05 -0.43
C GLU A 56 17.72 8.53 0.84
N LYS A 57 16.95 9.62 0.77
CA LYS A 57 16.12 10.12 1.88
C LYS A 57 15.10 9.07 2.32
N MET A 58 14.40 8.39 1.39
CA MET A 58 13.47 7.31 1.69
C MET A 58 14.13 6.18 2.49
N ASN A 59 15.34 5.75 2.08
CA ASN A 59 16.06 4.70 2.80
C ASN A 59 16.66 5.19 4.11
N TYR A 60 17.05 6.45 4.21
CA TYR A 60 17.42 7.08 5.47
C TYR A 60 16.25 7.06 6.46
N TRP A 61 15.08 7.54 6.08
CA TRP A 61 13.88 7.51 6.92
C TRP A 61 13.48 6.10 7.32
N LYS A 62 13.52 5.16 6.39
CA LYS A 62 13.21 3.74 6.64
C LYS A 62 14.04 3.16 7.78
N HIS A 63 15.32 3.51 7.87
CA HIS A 63 16.25 2.89 8.82
C HIS A 63 16.47 3.71 10.09
N PHE A 64 16.32 5.04 10.04
CA PHE A 64 16.73 5.92 11.12
C PHE A 64 15.62 6.82 11.69
N CYS A 65 14.48 6.95 11.02
CA CYS A 65 13.41 7.87 11.43
C CYS A 65 12.08 7.16 11.74
N TYR A 66 12.13 5.98 12.31
CA TYR A 66 10.94 5.27 12.76
C TYR A 66 10.38 5.92 14.03
N SER A 67 9.05 6.00 14.11
CA SER A 67 8.28 6.32 15.33
C SER A 67 7.12 5.33 15.50
N ASP A 68 6.73 5.05 16.74
CA ASP A 68 5.75 4.00 17.07
C ASP A 68 4.37 4.27 16.43
N ILE A 69 3.99 5.53 16.27
CA ILE A 69 2.75 5.90 15.58
C ILE A 69 2.69 5.36 14.15
N GLN A 70 3.83 5.19 13.48
CA GLN A 70 3.86 4.62 12.13
C GLN A 70 3.34 3.18 12.10
N THR A 71 3.53 2.40 13.17
CA THR A 71 2.97 1.04 13.27
C THR A 71 1.44 1.09 13.32
N THR A 72 0.86 1.98 14.14
CA THR A 72 -0.58 2.19 14.22
C THR A 72 -1.16 2.64 12.87
N LEU A 73 -0.50 3.61 12.22
CA LEU A 73 -0.97 4.17 10.95
C LEU A 73 -0.79 3.21 9.77
N ALA A 74 0.19 2.29 9.82
CA ALA A 74 0.40 1.26 8.79
C ALA A 74 -0.52 0.04 8.97
N ASP A 75 -1.04 -0.19 10.18
CA ASP A 75 -2.03 -1.23 10.44
C ASP A 75 -3.40 -0.83 9.89
N LYS A 76 -3.91 -1.60 8.91
CA LYS A 76 -5.17 -1.31 8.22
C LYS A 76 -6.42 -1.36 9.10
N LEU A 77 -6.33 -1.96 10.30
CA LEU A 77 -7.41 -1.97 11.29
C LEU A 77 -7.25 -0.84 12.31
N GLU A 78 -6.05 -0.67 12.87
CA GLU A 78 -5.81 0.34 13.88
C GLU A 78 -5.91 1.76 13.32
N VAL A 79 -5.49 1.99 12.06
CA VAL A 79 -5.64 3.30 11.41
C VAL A 79 -7.11 3.72 11.28
N LYS A 80 -8.03 2.78 11.07
CA LYS A 80 -9.48 3.09 11.01
C LYS A 80 -10.00 3.61 12.37
N LYS A 81 -9.58 2.97 13.46
CA LYS A 81 -9.90 3.42 14.83
C LYS A 81 -9.28 4.78 15.12
N TYR A 82 -8.01 4.96 14.74
CA TYR A 82 -7.30 6.22 14.90
C TYR A 82 -8.01 7.37 14.18
N LEU A 83 -8.37 7.18 12.90
CA LEU A 83 -9.12 8.16 12.12
C LEU A 83 -10.52 8.43 12.71
N SER A 84 -11.20 7.40 13.19
CA SER A 84 -12.51 7.55 13.85
C SER A 84 -12.40 8.42 15.11
N ASN A 85 -11.37 8.22 15.93
CA ASN A 85 -11.13 9.03 17.12
C ASN A 85 -10.80 10.51 16.80
N LEU A 86 -10.31 10.78 15.59
CA LEU A 86 -10.07 12.13 15.08
C LEU A 86 -11.28 12.75 14.37
N GLY A 87 -12.42 12.03 14.27
CA GLY A 87 -13.61 12.50 13.58
C GLY A 87 -13.67 12.18 12.08
N TYR A 88 -12.74 11.38 11.56
CA TYR A 88 -12.65 11.00 10.13
C TYR A 88 -13.10 9.56 9.85
N GLY A 89 -13.86 8.94 10.75
CA GLY A 89 -14.32 7.56 10.62
C GLY A 89 -15.10 7.28 9.34
N ASP A 90 -15.89 8.25 8.88
CA ASP A 90 -16.70 8.15 7.66
C ASP A 90 -15.89 8.07 6.36
N LEU A 91 -14.60 8.42 6.41
CA LEU A 91 -13.69 8.21 5.29
C LEU A 91 -13.26 6.74 5.14
N CYS A 92 -13.47 5.91 6.16
CA CYS A 92 -13.03 4.53 6.14
C CYS A 92 -14.13 3.60 5.65
N ALA A 93 -13.80 2.68 4.74
CA ALA A 93 -14.68 1.55 4.45
C ALA A 93 -14.97 0.79 5.75
N ARG A 94 -16.26 0.46 5.99
CA ARG A 94 -16.68 -0.18 7.23
C ARG A 94 -16.10 -1.57 7.38
N CYS A 95 -15.51 -1.87 8.53
CA CYS A 95 -15.08 -3.22 8.88
C CYS A 95 -16.30 -4.06 9.30
N LEU A 96 -16.53 -5.16 8.60
CA LEU A 96 -17.67 -6.06 8.81
C LEU A 96 -17.31 -7.23 9.73
N PHE A 97 -16.05 -7.63 9.75
CA PHE A 97 -15.52 -8.74 10.54
C PHE A 97 -14.01 -8.64 10.67
N SER A 98 -13.44 -9.12 11.76
CA SER A 98 -11.98 -9.30 11.91
C SER A 98 -11.68 -10.47 12.83
N SER A 99 -10.62 -11.23 12.50
CA SER A 99 -10.13 -12.35 13.32
C SER A 99 -8.67 -12.69 12.96
N ASP A 100 -7.94 -13.31 13.86
CA ASP A 100 -6.63 -13.93 13.60
C ASP A 100 -6.77 -15.40 13.16
N ASN A 101 -8.01 -15.91 13.02
CA ASN A 101 -8.32 -17.29 12.69
C ASN A 101 -9.08 -17.43 11.35
N VAL A 102 -8.45 -18.09 10.37
CA VAL A 102 -9.07 -18.34 9.06
C VAL A 102 -10.32 -19.22 9.12
N LYS A 103 -10.51 -20.04 10.18
CA LYS A 103 -11.72 -20.87 10.32
C LYS A 103 -12.92 -19.99 10.66
N GLU A 104 -12.72 -18.97 11.49
CA GLU A 104 -13.77 -18.00 11.84
C GLU A 104 -14.14 -17.15 10.61
N LEU A 105 -13.15 -16.71 9.82
CA LEU A 105 -13.43 -16.06 8.54
C LEU A 105 -14.29 -16.94 7.63
N LYS A 106 -13.93 -18.24 7.51
CA LYS A 106 -14.70 -19.15 6.66
C LYS A 106 -16.15 -19.26 7.14
N LYS A 107 -16.35 -19.43 8.44
CA LYS A 107 -17.68 -19.46 9.05
C LYS A 107 -18.44 -18.16 8.77
N TRP A 108 -17.81 -17.00 8.99
CA TRP A 108 -18.41 -15.71 8.70
C TRP A 108 -18.87 -15.59 7.24
N ILE A 109 -18.05 -16.07 6.28
CA ILE A 109 -18.41 -16.06 4.85
C ILE A 109 -19.60 -16.99 4.60
N ASP A 110 -19.57 -18.24 5.13
CA ASP A 110 -20.65 -19.20 4.96
C ASP A 110 -21.99 -18.64 5.49
N ASP A 111 -21.96 -17.90 6.64
CA ASP A 111 -23.15 -17.31 7.28
C ASP A 111 -23.66 -16.03 6.59
N ASN A 112 -22.81 -15.27 5.91
CA ASN A 112 -23.13 -13.91 5.45
C ASN A 112 -23.12 -13.71 3.93
N ALA A 113 -22.41 -14.54 3.16
CA ALA A 113 -22.18 -14.30 1.74
C ALA A 113 -23.46 -14.33 0.89
N SER A 114 -24.52 -15.04 1.31
CA SER A 114 -25.83 -15.04 0.65
C SER A 114 -26.52 -13.66 0.76
N ARG A 115 -26.34 -12.98 1.88
CA ARG A 115 -26.91 -11.67 2.18
C ARG A 115 -25.99 -10.53 1.73
N ILE A 116 -24.70 -10.61 2.08
CA ILE A 116 -23.69 -9.61 1.71
C ILE A 116 -22.95 -10.12 0.48
N LYS A 117 -23.51 -9.87 -0.69
CA LYS A 117 -23.02 -10.42 -1.95
C LYS A 117 -21.65 -9.90 -2.39
N ARG A 118 -21.18 -8.79 -1.82
CA ARG A 118 -19.92 -8.14 -2.19
C ARG A 118 -19.18 -7.64 -0.96
N PHE A 119 -17.92 -8.02 -0.82
CA PHE A 119 -17.03 -7.58 0.26
C PHE A 119 -15.56 -7.78 -0.12
N VAL A 120 -14.66 -7.16 0.62
CA VAL A 120 -13.22 -7.29 0.43
C VAL A 120 -12.60 -7.95 1.66
N VAL A 121 -11.76 -8.96 1.44
CA VAL A 121 -10.99 -9.65 2.50
C VAL A 121 -9.54 -9.25 2.40
N LYS A 122 -8.95 -8.78 3.50
CA LYS A 122 -7.56 -8.31 3.56
C LYS A 122 -6.85 -8.83 4.81
N THR A 123 -5.51 -8.80 4.80
CA THR A 123 -4.72 -8.81 6.03
C THR A 123 -4.35 -7.37 6.42
N ASN A 124 -4.31 -7.07 7.74
CA ASN A 124 -4.02 -5.72 8.23
C ASN A 124 -2.55 -5.31 8.08
N HIS A 125 -1.62 -6.25 8.11
CA HIS A 125 -0.18 -6.11 8.30
C HIS A 125 0.65 -6.33 7.03
N SER A 126 0.03 -6.49 5.86
CA SER A 126 0.77 -6.80 4.63
C SER A 126 0.25 -6.07 3.40
N CYS A 127 1.09 -6.05 2.35
CA CYS A 127 0.72 -5.60 1.02
C CYS A 127 0.37 -6.82 0.14
N GLY A 128 -0.73 -6.75 -0.61
CA GLY A 128 -1.08 -7.73 -1.65
C GLY A 128 -1.88 -8.94 -1.19
N ASP A 129 -2.22 -9.08 0.08
CA ASP A 129 -3.19 -10.07 0.56
C ASP A 129 -4.60 -9.44 0.57
N VAL A 130 -5.07 -9.07 -0.62
CA VAL A 130 -6.39 -8.47 -0.88
C VAL A 130 -7.17 -9.38 -1.80
N PHE A 131 -8.36 -9.76 -1.39
CA PHE A 131 -9.30 -10.60 -2.13
C PHE A 131 -10.65 -9.90 -2.21
N ILE A 132 -11.24 -9.88 -3.39
CA ILE A 132 -12.56 -9.34 -3.65
C ILE A 132 -13.51 -10.51 -3.83
N TYR A 133 -14.54 -10.56 -3.01
CA TYR A 133 -15.67 -11.46 -3.17
C TYR A 133 -16.81 -10.71 -3.83
N LYS A 134 -17.34 -11.24 -4.94
CA LYS A 134 -18.47 -10.66 -5.65
C LYS A 134 -19.33 -11.78 -6.23
N ASP A 135 -20.54 -11.94 -5.70
CA ASP A 135 -21.53 -12.91 -6.18
C ASP A 135 -20.98 -14.33 -6.36
N GLY A 136 -20.25 -14.85 -5.36
CA GLY A 136 -19.63 -16.18 -5.38
C GLY A 136 -18.28 -16.25 -6.11
N ILE A 137 -17.87 -15.18 -6.80
CA ILE A 137 -16.58 -15.10 -7.50
C ILE A 137 -15.56 -14.44 -6.59
N ILE A 138 -14.39 -15.08 -6.46
CA ILE A 138 -13.27 -14.51 -5.70
C ILE A 138 -12.18 -14.11 -6.67
N THR A 139 -11.77 -12.85 -6.60
CA THR A 139 -10.64 -12.36 -7.37
C THR A 139 -9.57 -11.75 -6.44
N LYS A 140 -8.33 -11.78 -6.87
CA LYS A 140 -7.21 -11.05 -6.30
C LYS A 140 -6.96 -9.79 -7.11
N LYS A 141 -6.10 -8.90 -6.63
CA LYS A 141 -5.68 -7.69 -7.35
C LYS A 141 -5.42 -7.99 -8.84
N TYR A 142 -5.85 -7.11 -9.73
CA TYR A 142 -5.81 -7.25 -11.19
C TYR A 142 -6.68 -8.40 -11.74
N GLY A 143 -7.86 -8.62 -11.13
CA GLY A 143 -8.86 -9.57 -11.68
C GLY A 143 -8.48 -11.05 -11.64
N ARG A 144 -7.34 -11.41 -11.05
CA ARG A 144 -6.90 -12.80 -10.98
C ARG A 144 -7.87 -13.65 -10.17
N ARG A 145 -8.51 -14.61 -10.82
CA ARG A 145 -9.52 -15.48 -10.20
C ARG A 145 -8.89 -16.49 -9.21
N ILE A 146 -9.56 -16.68 -8.09
CA ILE A 146 -9.27 -17.69 -7.07
C ILE A 146 -10.38 -18.73 -7.10
N SER A 147 -10.04 -20.00 -7.06
CA SER A 147 -10.97 -21.09 -7.32
C SER A 147 -12.15 -21.16 -6.33
N ASN A 148 -11.91 -20.92 -5.04
CA ASN A 148 -12.93 -21.00 -3.99
C ASN A 148 -12.44 -20.38 -2.67
N VAL A 149 -13.34 -20.28 -1.68
CA VAL A 149 -13.07 -19.77 -0.33
C VAL A 149 -11.97 -20.57 0.37
N ASN A 150 -11.93 -21.89 0.23
CA ASN A 150 -10.89 -22.69 0.88
C ASN A 150 -9.47 -22.34 0.37
N THR A 151 -9.33 -22.10 -0.93
CA THR A 151 -8.07 -21.66 -1.54
C THR A 151 -7.67 -20.28 -1.02
N MET A 152 -8.60 -19.33 -0.94
CA MET A 152 -8.38 -18.02 -0.33
C MET A 152 -7.94 -18.14 1.13
N CYS A 153 -8.63 -18.95 1.93
CA CYS A 153 -8.28 -19.18 3.34
C CYS A 153 -6.87 -19.79 3.52
N LYS A 154 -6.47 -20.73 2.64
CA LYS A 154 -5.10 -21.27 2.65
C LYS A 154 -4.05 -20.18 2.37
N MET A 155 -4.32 -19.30 1.42
CA MET A 155 -3.42 -18.18 1.10
C MET A 155 -3.35 -17.15 2.24
N LEU A 156 -4.50 -16.81 2.85
CA LEU A 156 -4.56 -15.90 4.01
C LEU A 156 -3.84 -16.49 5.23
N ARG A 157 -3.96 -17.80 5.48
CA ARG A 157 -3.19 -18.47 6.55
C ARG A 157 -1.68 -18.29 6.36
N ILE A 158 -1.18 -18.44 5.13
CA ILE A 158 0.23 -18.15 4.81
C ILE A 158 0.54 -16.67 5.08
N GLY A 159 -0.39 -15.76 4.77
CA GLY A 159 -0.28 -14.34 5.05
C GLY A 159 -0.12 -14.05 6.54
N LEU A 160 -0.99 -14.60 7.39
CA LEU A 160 -0.94 -14.42 8.85
C LEU A 160 0.39 -14.82 9.49
N HIS A 161 1.04 -15.87 8.95
CA HIS A 161 2.34 -16.34 9.45
C HIS A 161 3.54 -15.64 8.81
N TYR A 162 3.29 -14.62 7.96
CA TYR A 162 4.36 -13.91 7.28
C TYR A 162 4.49 -12.48 7.82
N ASN A 163 5.61 -12.18 8.47
CA ASN A 163 5.89 -10.81 8.87
C ASN A 163 6.43 -10.01 7.68
N HIS A 164 5.66 -9.00 7.24
CA HIS A 164 5.96 -8.18 6.07
C HIS A 164 7.26 -7.38 6.21
N TYR A 165 7.67 -7.05 7.43
CA TYR A 165 8.97 -6.41 7.71
C TYR A 165 10.13 -7.09 6.97
N TYR A 166 10.14 -8.43 6.92
CA TYR A 166 11.22 -9.18 6.27
C TYR A 166 11.17 -9.15 4.74
N THR A 167 10.23 -8.46 4.12
CA THR A 167 10.26 -8.22 2.67
C THR A 167 11.36 -7.25 2.27
N CYS A 168 11.38 -6.08 2.92
CA CYS A 168 12.31 -4.98 2.63
C CYS A 168 12.77 -4.21 3.88
N PHE A 169 12.57 -4.78 5.07
CA PHE A 169 12.89 -4.16 6.37
C PHE A 169 12.13 -2.84 6.63
N GLU A 170 10.85 -2.80 6.28
CA GLU A 170 9.97 -1.68 6.57
C GLU A 170 9.50 -1.75 8.03
N ARG A 171 10.14 -0.96 8.91
CA ARG A 171 9.97 -1.01 10.37
C ARG A 171 8.51 -0.90 10.85
N PRO A 172 7.62 -0.08 10.25
CA PRO A 172 6.23 0.02 10.68
C PRO A 172 5.48 -1.32 10.71
N TYR A 173 5.84 -2.27 9.83
CA TYR A 173 5.16 -3.58 9.77
C TYR A 173 5.69 -4.63 10.75
N LYS A 174 6.80 -4.35 11.48
CA LYS A 174 7.49 -5.38 12.27
C LYS A 174 6.63 -5.92 13.40
N ASP A 175 5.92 -5.04 14.10
CA ASP A 175 5.24 -5.32 15.36
C ASP A 175 3.72 -5.30 15.23
N ILE A 176 3.17 -5.21 14.01
CA ILE A 176 1.74 -5.33 13.77
C ILE A 176 1.29 -6.76 14.08
N LYS A 177 0.32 -6.91 15.00
CA LYS A 177 -0.32 -8.21 15.24
C LYS A 177 -1.16 -8.61 14.03
N PRO A 178 -0.90 -9.78 13.42
CA PRO A 178 -1.61 -10.18 12.21
C PRO A 178 -3.09 -10.48 12.44
N TYR A 179 -3.94 -9.83 11.63
CA TYR A 179 -5.38 -10.11 11.54
C TYR A 179 -5.81 -10.22 10.08
N ILE A 180 -6.87 -10.99 9.84
CA ILE A 180 -7.70 -10.94 8.64
C ILE A 180 -8.90 -10.08 8.97
N PHE A 181 -9.35 -9.27 8.02
CA PHE A 181 -10.59 -8.54 8.17
C PHE A 181 -11.38 -8.50 6.86
N VAL A 182 -12.67 -8.33 7.01
CA VAL A 182 -13.62 -8.12 5.93
C VAL A 182 -14.11 -6.69 6.01
N GLU A 183 -14.07 -5.99 4.90
CA GLU A 183 -14.63 -4.65 4.79
C GLU A 183 -15.67 -4.59 3.67
N GLU A 184 -16.56 -3.61 3.75
CA GLU A 184 -17.54 -3.34 2.71
C GLU A 184 -16.85 -3.10 1.37
N TYR A 185 -17.51 -3.54 0.32
CA TYR A 185 -17.06 -3.32 -1.05
C TYR A 185 -17.42 -1.89 -1.47
N ILE A 186 -16.43 -1.12 -1.89
CA ILE A 186 -16.61 0.18 -2.50
C ILE A 186 -16.87 -0.04 -3.99
N ASP A 187 -18.04 0.40 -4.49
CA ASP A 187 -18.36 0.31 -5.91
C ASP A 187 -17.55 1.34 -6.70
N PHE A 188 -16.70 0.83 -7.57
CA PHE A 188 -15.94 1.63 -8.52
C PHE A 188 -16.71 1.75 -9.83
N ASN A 189 -16.64 2.93 -10.43
CA ASN A 189 -17.17 3.25 -11.75
C ASN A 189 -16.15 4.08 -12.55
N ASP A 190 -16.54 4.53 -13.72
CA ASP A 190 -15.67 5.31 -14.63
C ASP A 190 -15.21 6.66 -14.04
N SER A 191 -15.90 7.16 -13.00
CA SER A 191 -15.50 8.37 -12.27
C SER A 191 -14.58 8.10 -11.09
N THR A 192 -14.20 6.84 -10.84
CA THR A 192 -13.36 6.47 -9.71
C THR A 192 -11.90 6.84 -9.96
N ILE A 193 -11.35 7.63 -9.06
CA ILE A 193 -9.96 8.08 -9.11
C ILE A 193 -9.28 7.77 -7.81
N GLU A 194 -8.09 7.18 -7.88
CA GLU A 194 -7.22 6.97 -6.72
C GLU A 194 -6.11 8.02 -6.70
N TYR A 195 -5.86 8.60 -5.55
CA TYR A 195 -4.84 9.59 -5.30
C TYR A 195 -3.85 9.06 -4.26
N GLU A 196 -2.61 8.82 -4.66
CA GLU A 196 -1.49 8.45 -3.78
C GLU A 196 -0.69 9.71 -3.46
N MET A 197 -0.98 10.38 -2.34
CA MET A 197 -0.37 11.66 -1.94
C MET A 197 0.98 11.44 -1.26
N MET A 198 2.07 11.93 -1.84
CA MET A 198 3.41 11.87 -1.26
C MET A 198 3.65 13.10 -0.39
N CYS A 199 3.80 12.89 0.90
CA CYS A 199 3.84 13.94 1.92
C CYS A 199 5.16 13.97 2.67
N ASN A 200 5.55 15.18 3.09
CA ASN A 200 6.71 15.44 3.94
C ASN A 200 6.26 16.36 5.09
N TYR A 201 6.33 15.89 6.32
CA TYR A 201 5.87 16.60 7.52
C TYR A 201 4.45 17.18 7.36
N GLY A 202 3.51 16.37 6.88
CA GLY A 202 2.10 16.76 6.71
C GLY A 202 1.80 17.61 5.46
N GLU A 203 2.81 17.99 4.68
CA GLU A 203 2.65 18.74 3.44
C GLU A 203 2.72 17.81 2.22
N ILE A 204 1.76 17.89 1.32
CA ILE A 204 1.80 17.14 0.06
C ILE A 204 2.86 17.77 -0.86
N LYS A 205 3.78 16.98 -1.40
CA LYS A 205 4.87 17.43 -2.30
C LYS A 205 4.68 16.96 -3.74
N ALA A 206 4.02 15.83 -3.92
CA ALA A 206 3.65 15.29 -5.22
C ALA A 206 2.50 14.30 -5.02
N ALA A 207 1.83 13.92 -6.10
CA ALA A 207 0.83 12.88 -6.05
C ALA A 207 0.96 11.93 -7.26
N LYS A 208 0.54 10.67 -7.07
CA LYS A 208 0.25 9.79 -8.18
C LYS A 208 -1.25 9.66 -8.29
N VAL A 209 -1.78 9.87 -9.49
CA VAL A 209 -3.19 9.76 -9.83
C VAL A 209 -3.38 8.50 -10.65
N VAL A 210 -4.36 7.67 -10.28
CA VAL A 210 -4.66 6.40 -10.96
C VAL A 210 -6.12 6.38 -11.34
N ILE A 211 -6.40 6.12 -12.62
CA ILE A 211 -7.74 6.00 -13.19
C ILE A 211 -7.94 4.55 -13.64
N ASN A 212 -9.15 4.04 -13.49
CA ASN A 212 -9.53 2.66 -13.87
C ASN A 212 -8.68 1.59 -13.21
N ARG A 213 -8.38 1.74 -11.91
CA ARG A 213 -7.53 0.81 -11.13
C ARG A 213 -7.96 -0.66 -11.21
N GLN A 214 -9.20 -0.94 -11.54
CA GLN A 214 -9.69 -2.32 -11.68
C GLN A 214 -9.18 -3.01 -12.95
N ASP A 215 -8.85 -2.26 -13.98
CA ASP A 215 -8.35 -2.78 -15.23
C ASP A 215 -6.84 -3.07 -15.18
N ILE A 216 -6.42 -4.10 -15.91
CA ILE A 216 -5.00 -4.37 -16.15
C ILE A 216 -4.36 -3.17 -16.86
N ALA A 217 -5.12 -2.49 -17.71
CA ALA A 217 -4.74 -1.30 -18.48
C ALA A 217 -5.11 0.02 -17.77
N HIS A 218 -5.04 0.05 -16.42
CA HIS A 218 -5.25 1.29 -15.67
C HIS A 218 -4.25 2.38 -16.11
N ALA A 219 -4.71 3.62 -16.14
CA ALA A 219 -3.87 4.77 -16.48
C ALA A 219 -3.38 5.44 -15.18
N GLU A 220 -2.10 5.85 -15.16
CA GLU A 220 -1.51 6.55 -14.02
C GLU A 220 -0.59 7.69 -14.45
N ALA A 221 -0.56 8.76 -13.64
CA ALA A 221 0.36 9.87 -13.80
C ALA A 221 0.92 10.32 -12.46
N THR A 222 2.18 10.75 -12.45
CA THR A 222 2.74 11.52 -11.33
C THR A 222 2.54 13.01 -11.61
N VAL A 223 2.10 13.77 -10.63
CA VAL A 223 1.81 15.21 -10.74
C VAL A 223 2.50 16.01 -9.64
N ASP A 224 2.78 17.27 -9.94
CA ASP A 224 3.19 18.27 -8.96
C ASP A 224 1.98 18.79 -8.15
N MET A 225 2.21 19.77 -7.28
CA MET A 225 1.17 20.37 -6.45
C MET A 225 0.15 21.23 -7.22
N ASN A 226 0.44 21.58 -8.47
CA ASN A 226 -0.50 22.26 -9.37
C ASN A 226 -1.28 21.26 -10.24
N TYR A 227 -1.07 19.95 -10.03
CA TYR A 227 -1.61 18.84 -10.82
C TYR A 227 -1.13 18.84 -12.28
N LYS A 228 0.04 19.43 -12.52
CA LYS A 228 0.74 19.31 -13.79
C LYS A 228 1.43 17.96 -13.84
N VAL A 229 1.25 17.24 -14.94
CA VAL A 229 1.86 15.91 -15.13
C VAL A 229 3.37 16.04 -15.20
N ILE A 230 4.06 15.27 -14.39
CA ILE A 230 5.51 15.11 -14.40
C ILE A 230 5.83 13.90 -15.25
N ASN A 231 6.68 14.07 -16.26
CA ASN A 231 7.00 13.02 -17.21
C ASN A 231 7.97 11.99 -16.59
N VAL A 232 7.41 11.05 -15.84
CA VAL A 232 8.13 9.89 -15.30
C VAL A 232 7.57 8.59 -15.85
N ASP A 233 8.40 7.55 -15.90
CA ASP A 233 7.98 6.22 -16.32
C ASP A 233 7.12 5.58 -15.22
N VAL A 234 5.82 5.59 -15.41
CA VAL A 234 4.81 5.06 -14.47
C VAL A 234 3.91 4.01 -15.13
N GLY A 235 4.32 3.43 -16.23
CA GLY A 235 3.52 2.42 -16.94
C GLY A 235 2.53 3.05 -17.93
N PHE A 236 1.21 2.89 -17.71
CA PHE A 236 0.20 3.45 -18.61
C PHE A 236 0.01 4.94 -18.35
N LYS A 237 0.26 5.77 -19.36
CA LYS A 237 0.18 7.23 -19.23
C LYS A 237 -1.26 7.72 -19.28
N ILE A 238 -1.62 8.58 -18.34
CA ILE A 238 -2.73 9.52 -18.50
C ILE A 238 -2.23 10.65 -19.42
N GLY A 239 -3.12 11.29 -20.16
CA GLY A 239 -2.80 12.49 -20.95
C GLY A 239 -2.26 13.65 -20.09
N ASP A 240 -2.02 14.80 -20.71
CA ASP A 240 -1.32 15.95 -20.11
C ASP A 240 -2.08 16.62 -18.94
N SER A 241 -3.33 16.24 -18.71
CA SER A 241 -4.14 16.77 -17.61
C SER A 241 -4.78 15.65 -16.81
N VAL A 242 -4.77 15.78 -15.49
CA VAL A 242 -5.39 14.87 -14.55
C VAL A 242 -6.37 15.62 -13.65
N PRO A 243 -7.48 14.99 -13.24
CA PRO A 243 -8.43 15.64 -12.36
C PRO A 243 -7.83 15.87 -10.98
N LYS A 244 -8.08 17.08 -10.45
CA LYS A 244 -7.78 17.39 -9.04
C LYS A 244 -8.83 16.74 -8.15
N PRO A 245 -8.46 16.30 -6.92
CA PRO A 245 -9.43 15.80 -5.96
C PRO A 245 -10.48 16.89 -5.66
N LYS A 246 -11.74 16.54 -5.69
CA LYS A 246 -12.84 17.43 -5.27
C LYS A 246 -12.75 17.73 -3.77
N ASN A 247 -12.27 16.76 -2.99
CA ASN A 247 -12.13 16.86 -1.54
C ASN A 247 -10.69 17.20 -1.10
N LEU A 248 -9.91 17.94 -1.92
CA LEU A 248 -8.50 18.24 -1.64
C LEU A 248 -8.27 18.93 -0.29
N ALA A 249 -9.20 19.81 0.14
CA ALA A 249 -9.10 20.47 1.45
C ALA A 249 -9.15 19.45 2.60
N LEU A 250 -10.09 18.53 2.57
CA LEU A 250 -10.23 17.46 3.56
C LEU A 250 -9.04 16.50 3.52
N ILE A 251 -8.55 16.14 2.33
CA ILE A 251 -7.33 15.33 2.17
C ILE A 251 -6.14 15.99 2.88
N LYS A 252 -5.93 17.29 2.65
CA LYS A 252 -4.84 18.07 3.30
C LYS A 252 -5.00 18.10 4.81
N GLU A 253 -6.22 18.28 5.31
CA GLU A 253 -6.51 18.30 6.74
C GLU A 253 -6.16 16.97 7.41
N VAL A 254 -6.64 15.84 6.84
CA VAL A 254 -6.33 14.49 7.34
C VAL A 254 -4.82 14.22 7.34
N ILE A 255 -4.14 14.55 6.24
CA ILE A 255 -2.68 14.35 6.12
C ILE A 255 -1.94 15.18 7.16
N ASN A 256 -2.27 16.45 7.31
CA ASN A 256 -1.62 17.32 8.30
C ASN A 256 -1.85 16.78 9.73
N LYS A 257 -3.07 16.41 10.05
CA LYS A 257 -3.44 15.87 11.37
C LYS A 257 -2.70 14.57 11.72
N CYS A 258 -2.55 13.67 10.75
CA CYS A 258 -1.96 12.35 10.98
C CYS A 258 -0.45 12.29 10.74
N CYS A 259 0.09 13.11 9.84
CA CYS A 259 1.45 12.94 9.31
C CYS A 259 2.35 14.17 9.48
N SER A 260 1.94 15.20 10.24
CA SER A 260 2.75 16.43 10.45
C SER A 260 4.12 16.18 11.09
N LEU A 261 4.28 15.10 11.84
CA LEU A 261 5.54 14.70 12.47
C LEU A 261 6.28 13.61 11.67
N GLN A 262 5.76 13.23 10.49
CA GLN A 262 6.36 12.16 9.69
C GLN A 262 7.22 12.75 8.56
N PRO A 263 8.51 12.39 8.48
CA PRO A 263 9.41 12.89 7.42
C PRO A 263 8.98 12.39 6.04
N PHE A 264 8.29 11.26 5.96
CA PHE A 264 7.64 10.77 4.76
C PHE A 264 6.37 10.00 5.12
N CYS A 265 5.33 10.25 4.36
CA CYS A 265 4.11 9.46 4.33
C CYS A 265 3.51 9.51 2.93
N ARG A 266 3.08 8.37 2.38
CA ARG A 266 2.15 8.33 1.26
C ARG A 266 0.77 8.03 1.82
N ALA A 267 -0.18 8.92 1.58
CA ALA A 267 -1.57 8.77 1.99
C ALA A 267 -2.42 8.49 0.75
N ASP A 268 -3.11 7.36 0.74
CA ASP A 268 -3.89 6.88 -0.39
C ASP A 268 -5.38 7.12 -0.16
N PHE A 269 -6.01 7.79 -1.12
CA PHE A 269 -7.44 8.10 -1.12
C PHE A 269 -8.10 7.67 -2.42
N ILE A 270 -9.40 7.37 -2.36
CA ILE A 270 -10.22 7.10 -3.52
C ILE A 270 -11.41 8.06 -3.51
N GLU A 271 -11.64 8.75 -4.62
CA GLU A 271 -12.90 9.43 -4.88
C GLU A 271 -13.75 8.59 -5.84
N THR A 272 -14.95 8.24 -5.43
CA THR A 272 -15.93 7.51 -6.25
C THR A 272 -17.35 7.89 -5.83
N ASN A 273 -18.27 8.02 -6.78
CA ASN A 273 -19.68 8.35 -6.52
C ASN A 273 -19.86 9.59 -5.61
N GLY A 274 -18.99 10.61 -5.77
CA GLY A 274 -19.03 11.84 -4.98
C GLY A 274 -18.53 11.71 -3.53
N LYS A 275 -18.08 10.54 -3.12
CA LYS A 275 -17.56 10.27 -1.77
C LYS A 275 -16.05 10.06 -1.79
N LEU A 276 -15.37 10.56 -0.74
CA LEU A 276 -13.97 10.32 -0.47
C LEU A 276 -13.81 9.13 0.46
N TYR A 277 -12.88 8.22 0.13
CA TYR A 277 -12.47 7.11 0.99
C TYR A 277 -10.98 7.16 1.24
N PHE A 278 -10.59 6.96 2.50
CA PHE A 278 -9.20 6.71 2.89
C PHE A 278 -8.87 5.23 2.70
N CYS A 279 -7.69 4.94 2.15
CA CYS A 279 -7.24 3.56 1.88
C CYS A 279 -6.13 3.10 2.81
N GLU A 280 -5.00 3.80 2.85
CA GLU A 280 -3.85 3.45 3.68
C GLU A 280 -2.84 4.59 3.83
N PHE A 281 -2.02 4.52 4.87
CA PHE A 281 -0.74 5.23 4.96
C PHE A 281 0.41 4.28 4.67
N THR A 282 1.39 4.75 3.88
CA THR A 282 2.62 4.02 3.55
C THR A 282 3.83 4.87 3.89
N PHE A 283 4.71 4.39 4.76
CA PHE A 283 5.88 5.13 5.22
C PHE A 283 7.14 4.85 4.42
N VAL A 284 7.15 3.78 3.61
CA VAL A 284 8.26 3.42 2.75
C VAL A 284 7.74 3.01 1.38
N LYS A 285 7.76 3.93 0.42
CA LYS A 285 7.26 3.63 -0.94
C LYS A 285 8.07 2.51 -1.57
N SER A 286 7.38 1.45 -2.02
CA SER A 286 7.98 0.29 -2.72
C SER A 286 9.16 -0.34 -1.97
N GLY A 287 9.12 -0.38 -0.63
CA GLY A 287 10.19 -0.90 0.20
C GLY A 287 11.49 -0.09 0.16
N GLY A 288 11.48 1.11 -0.42
CA GLY A 288 12.66 1.96 -0.62
C GLY A 288 13.61 1.48 -1.70
N ILE A 289 13.22 0.48 -2.53
CA ILE A 289 14.13 -0.17 -3.49
C ILE A 289 13.77 0.03 -4.96
N ASN A 290 12.77 0.83 -5.26
CA ASN A 290 12.45 1.23 -6.65
C ASN A 290 12.82 2.70 -6.86
N ILE A 291 13.30 3.04 -8.06
CA ILE A 291 13.60 4.42 -8.46
C ILE A 291 12.65 4.88 -9.57
N TYR A 292 12.44 6.18 -9.67
CA TYR A 292 11.77 6.78 -10.80
C TYR A 292 12.71 6.86 -12.01
N LYS A 293 12.15 6.81 -13.19
CA LYS A 293 12.84 7.08 -14.46
C LYS A 293 12.16 8.25 -15.15
N PRO A 294 12.91 9.21 -15.70
CA PRO A 294 14.39 9.31 -15.68
C PRO A 294 14.92 9.61 -14.25
N TYR A 295 16.19 9.30 -14.00
CA TYR A 295 16.79 9.41 -12.66
C TYR A 295 16.78 10.84 -12.11
N ILE A 296 16.90 11.86 -12.97
CA ILE A 296 16.87 13.27 -12.59
C ILE A 296 15.64 13.63 -11.72
N PHE A 297 14.50 12.97 -11.94
CA PHE A 297 13.32 13.19 -11.15
C PHE A 297 13.50 12.80 -9.66
N ASN A 298 14.35 11.81 -9.37
CA ASN A 298 14.67 11.46 -7.97
C ASN A 298 15.45 12.55 -7.27
N GLU A 299 16.28 13.30 -8.00
CA GLU A 299 17.03 14.45 -7.48
C GLU A 299 16.11 15.64 -7.24
N GLU A 300 15.24 15.94 -8.21
CA GLU A 300 14.25 17.02 -8.11
C GLU A 300 13.27 16.77 -6.94
N LEU A 301 12.73 15.57 -6.87
CA LEU A 301 11.85 15.17 -5.78
C LEU A 301 12.60 15.17 -4.44
N GLY A 302 13.88 14.76 -4.44
CA GLY A 302 14.75 14.84 -3.28
C GLY A 302 14.90 16.26 -2.72
N LYS A 303 14.98 17.28 -3.58
CA LYS A 303 15.03 18.69 -3.16
C LYS A 303 13.71 19.15 -2.51
N ALA A 304 12.57 18.64 -2.97
CA ALA A 304 11.25 18.99 -2.45
C ALA A 304 10.96 18.40 -1.05
N PHE A 305 11.66 17.33 -0.65
CA PHE A 305 11.49 16.66 0.63
C PHE A 305 12.61 17.05 1.61
N ARG A 306 12.24 17.59 2.77
CA ARG A 306 13.17 17.84 3.89
C ARG A 306 13.54 16.52 4.57
N LEU A 307 14.76 16.42 5.13
CA LEU A 307 15.15 15.35 6.05
C LEU A 307 14.53 15.55 7.42
#